data_74229cf5d90273b33c70bf3066b61b9a
#
_entry.id   74229cf5d90273b33c70bf3066b61b9a
#
_cell.length_a   1.000
_cell.length_b   1.000
_cell.length_c   1.000
_cell.angle_alpha   90.00
_cell.angle_beta   90.00
_cell.angle_gamma   90.00
#
_symmetry.space_group_name_H-M   'P 1'
#
loop_
_entity.id
_entity.type
_entity.pdbx_description
1 polymer ?
#
loop_
_entity_poly.entity_id
_entity_poly.type
_entity_poly.pdbx_seq_one_letter_code
_entity_poly.pdbx_strand_id
1 'polypeptide(L)'
;MKFSFLRRYCIALALLGGFLGLSQAATPRTVLVLGDSLSAEYGLPRGSGWVALLEQRLAAEKQAVRVVNASISGETTFGGRSRLAALLAQHQPTHVIIELGGNDALRGLALDATRANLEWMTQQSKKAGARVLLLGMQMPPNYGADYGRRFAGLFQQVARSEKVALLPFFLKGVADIPDAQRLFQSDRIHPTSEAQPLMLDNVWPELKKIL
;
A
#
# COMPACT_ATOMS: atom_id res chain seq x y z
N MET A 1 -78.88 -9.25 48.53
CA MET A 1 -78.79 -8.67 47.17
C MET A 1 -77.88 -7.45 47.21
N LYS A 2 -76.58 -7.62 46.81
CA LYS A 2 -75.68 -6.45 46.49
C LYS A 2 -74.70 -6.91 45.49
N PHE A 3 -74.78 -6.43 44.28
CA PHE A 3 -73.85 -6.68 43.21
C PHE A 3 -72.56 -5.85 43.39
N SER A 4 -71.39 -6.49 43.39
CA SER A 4 -70.12 -5.82 43.45
C SER A 4 -69.50 -5.88 42.06
N PHE A 5 -69.29 -4.69 41.44
CA PHE A 5 -68.62 -4.53 40.15
C PHE A 5 -67.06 -4.61 40.33
N LEU A 6 -66.45 -5.65 39.79
CA LEU A 6 -64.99 -5.76 39.74
C LEU A 6 -64.48 -5.11 38.48
N ARG A 7 -63.84 -3.94 38.60
CA ARG A 7 -63.15 -3.23 37.52
C ARG A 7 -61.87 -3.94 37.18
N ARG A 8 -61.76 -4.53 35.99
CA ARG A 8 -60.53 -5.06 35.42
C ARG A 8 -59.69 -3.94 34.84
N TYR A 9 -58.54 -3.62 35.47
CA TYR A 9 -57.51 -2.78 34.88
C TYR A 9 -56.62 -3.62 34.03
N CYS A 10 -56.68 -3.47 32.69
CA CYS A 10 -55.69 -3.97 31.78
C CYS A 10 -54.47 -3.08 31.81
N ILE A 11 -53.38 -3.53 32.40
CA ILE A 11 -52.08 -2.86 32.31
C ILE A 11 -51.46 -3.33 31.01
N ALA A 12 -51.45 -2.45 29.99
CA ALA A 12 -50.68 -2.65 28.77
C ALA A 12 -49.19 -2.33 29.05
N LEU A 13 -48.39 -3.36 29.25
CA LEU A 13 -46.95 -3.27 29.34
C LEU A 13 -46.37 -3.03 27.93
N ALA A 14 -46.12 -1.78 27.57
CA ALA A 14 -45.41 -1.46 26.34
C ALA A 14 -43.92 -1.85 26.48
N LEU A 15 -43.55 -2.99 25.91
CA LEU A 15 -42.15 -3.39 25.72
C LEU A 15 -41.53 -2.43 24.70
N LEU A 16 -40.89 -1.37 25.16
CA LEU A 16 -39.92 -0.60 24.38
C LEU A 16 -38.69 -1.48 24.21
N GLY A 17 -38.68 -2.28 23.16
CA GLY A 17 -37.49 -2.95 22.66
C GLY A 17 -36.51 -1.93 22.12
N GLY A 18 -35.62 -1.40 22.99
CA GLY A 18 -34.50 -0.59 22.55
C GLY A 18 -33.59 -1.44 21.66
N PHE A 19 -33.69 -1.25 20.35
CA PHE A 19 -32.64 -1.70 19.41
C PHE A 19 -31.36 -0.93 19.77
N LEU A 20 -30.56 -1.50 20.67
CA LEU A 20 -29.15 -1.13 20.78
C LEU A 20 -28.47 -1.55 19.46
N GLY A 21 -28.50 -0.63 18.50
CA GLY A 21 -27.70 -0.78 17.30
C GLY A 21 -26.24 -0.95 17.73
N LEU A 22 -25.76 -2.19 17.72
CA LEU A 22 -24.33 -2.47 17.79
C LEU A 22 -23.69 -1.73 16.62
N SER A 23 -23.15 -0.54 16.90
CA SER A 23 -22.26 0.15 15.97
C SER A 23 -21.10 -0.79 15.74
N GLN A 24 -21.15 -1.53 14.65
CA GLN A 24 -20.06 -2.39 14.22
C GLN A 24 -18.90 -1.44 13.91
N ALA A 25 -17.98 -1.30 14.87
CA ALA A 25 -16.77 -0.53 14.65
C ALA A 25 -16.11 -1.06 13.38
N ALA A 26 -16.01 -0.21 12.35
CA ALA A 26 -15.36 -0.58 11.11
C ALA A 26 -13.98 -1.14 11.44
N THR A 27 -13.65 -2.31 10.90
CA THR A 27 -12.34 -2.94 11.11
C THR A 27 -11.25 -1.92 10.78
N PRO A 28 -10.32 -1.64 11.69
CA PRO A 28 -9.29 -0.64 11.46
C PRO A 28 -8.51 -0.99 10.18
N ARG A 29 -8.51 -0.09 9.21
CA ARG A 29 -7.74 -0.30 7.99
C ARG A 29 -6.26 -0.12 8.29
N THR A 30 -5.44 -1.06 7.81
CA THR A 30 -3.99 -0.98 7.91
C THR A 30 -3.38 -1.12 6.53
N VAL A 31 -2.57 -0.15 6.13
CA VAL A 31 -1.74 -0.17 4.91
C VAL A 31 -0.33 -0.56 5.32
N LEU A 32 0.15 -1.70 4.85
CA LEU A 32 1.54 -2.12 4.97
C LEU A 32 2.29 -1.72 3.70
N VAL A 33 3.37 -0.97 3.83
CA VAL A 33 4.30 -0.66 2.73
C VAL A 33 5.50 -1.59 2.85
N LEU A 34 5.69 -2.45 1.86
CA LEU A 34 6.83 -3.34 1.69
C LEU A 34 7.66 -2.81 0.54
N GLY A 35 8.70 -2.04 0.85
CA GLY A 35 9.51 -1.34 -0.13
C GLY A 35 11.01 -1.38 0.17
N ASP A 36 11.73 -0.67 -0.64
CA ASP A 36 13.18 -0.50 -0.51
C ASP A 36 13.58 0.92 -0.05
N SER A 37 14.72 1.43 -0.51
CA SER A 37 15.24 2.75 -0.14
C SER A 37 14.35 3.91 -0.56
N LEU A 38 13.56 3.76 -1.62
CA LEU A 38 12.63 4.80 -2.10
C LEU A 38 11.47 5.03 -1.12
N SER A 39 11.14 4.03 -0.33
CA SER A 39 10.10 4.08 0.69
C SER A 39 10.64 4.17 2.12
N ALA A 40 11.93 3.86 2.34
CA ALA A 40 12.60 3.85 3.65
C ALA A 40 13.25 5.19 4.03
N GLU A 41 12.98 6.27 3.33
CA GLU A 41 13.53 7.62 3.56
C GLU A 41 15.07 7.68 3.46
N TYR A 42 15.68 6.88 2.57
CA TYR A 42 17.14 6.88 2.42
C TYR A 42 17.66 8.30 2.04
N GLY A 43 18.60 8.81 2.84
CA GLY A 43 19.19 10.14 2.64
C GLY A 43 18.24 11.32 2.90
N LEU A 44 17.07 11.09 3.45
CA LEU A 44 16.07 12.13 3.73
C LEU A 44 15.95 12.38 5.24
N PRO A 45 15.52 13.59 5.63
CA PRO A 45 15.07 13.81 7.00
C PRO A 45 13.90 12.87 7.35
N ARG A 46 13.90 12.37 8.57
CA ARG A 46 12.82 11.48 9.04
C ARG A 46 11.46 12.19 8.95
N GLY A 47 10.47 11.49 8.44
CA GLY A 47 9.10 12.02 8.29
C GLY A 47 8.88 12.86 7.04
N SER A 48 9.85 12.93 6.11
CA SER A 48 9.74 13.66 4.85
C SER A 48 9.54 12.77 3.61
N GLY A 49 9.59 11.45 3.75
CA GLY A 49 9.37 10.53 2.66
C GLY A 49 7.89 10.39 2.30
N TRP A 50 7.62 9.91 1.11
CA TRP A 50 6.25 9.78 0.59
C TRP A 50 5.32 8.93 1.47
N VAL A 51 5.85 7.93 2.20
CA VAL A 51 5.05 7.11 3.13
C VAL A 51 4.60 7.93 4.34
N ALA A 52 5.48 8.78 4.90
CA ALA A 52 5.11 9.69 5.98
C ALA A 52 4.11 10.75 5.50
N LEU A 53 4.29 11.27 4.29
CA LEU A 53 3.33 12.18 3.66
C LEU A 53 1.98 11.52 3.40
N LEU A 54 1.94 10.21 3.07
CA LEU A 54 0.71 9.43 2.96
C LEU A 54 -0.02 9.38 4.31
N GLU A 55 0.69 9.12 5.40
CA GLU A 55 0.10 9.10 6.75
C GLU A 55 -0.50 10.46 7.11
N GLN A 56 0.22 11.55 6.84
CA GLN A 56 -0.27 12.92 7.05
C GLN A 56 -1.52 13.21 6.20
N ARG A 57 -1.55 12.80 4.94
CA ARG A 57 -2.69 12.99 4.05
C ARG A 57 -3.92 12.23 4.53
N LEU A 58 -3.75 10.96 4.92
CA LEU A 58 -4.84 10.15 5.49
C LEU A 58 -5.41 10.78 6.75
N ALA A 59 -4.56 11.31 7.64
CA ALA A 59 -4.99 12.02 8.84
C ALA A 59 -5.75 13.31 8.51
N ALA A 60 -5.25 14.11 7.56
CA ALA A 60 -5.91 15.34 7.11
C ALA A 60 -7.29 15.07 6.47
N GLU A 61 -7.42 13.95 5.72
CA GLU A 61 -8.69 13.50 5.16
C GLU A 61 -9.58 12.75 6.19
N LYS A 62 -9.19 12.70 7.47
CA LYS A 62 -9.90 12.00 8.56
C LYS A 62 -10.18 10.53 8.26
N GLN A 63 -9.31 9.88 7.50
CA GLN A 63 -9.38 8.47 7.20
C GLN A 63 -8.81 7.66 8.38
N ALA A 64 -9.62 6.77 8.96
CA ALA A 64 -9.17 5.85 10.02
C ALA A 64 -8.32 4.72 9.41
N VAL A 65 -7.10 5.05 9.00
CA VAL A 65 -6.15 4.13 8.36
C VAL A 65 -4.80 4.25 9.07
N ARG A 66 -4.28 3.13 9.54
CA ARG A 66 -2.91 3.03 10.06
C ARG A 66 -1.95 2.70 8.92
N VAL A 67 -0.85 3.42 8.83
CA VAL A 67 0.24 3.10 7.89
C VAL A 67 1.37 2.41 8.65
N VAL A 68 1.88 1.33 8.09
CA VAL A 68 3.06 0.60 8.59
C VAL A 68 4.10 0.60 7.48
N ASN A 69 5.15 1.36 7.65
CA ASN A 69 6.28 1.34 6.74
C ASN A 69 7.26 0.25 7.17
N ALA A 70 7.31 -0.84 6.41
CA ALA A 70 8.22 -1.96 6.62
C ALA A 70 9.32 -2.00 5.53
N SER A 71 9.62 -0.86 4.92
CA SER A 71 10.63 -0.75 3.86
C SER A 71 12.04 -0.81 4.43
N ILE A 72 12.97 -1.42 3.68
CA ILE A 72 14.38 -1.55 4.06
C ILE A 72 15.25 -1.12 2.87
N SER A 73 16.16 -0.17 3.09
CA SER A 73 17.08 0.29 2.05
C SER A 73 17.90 -0.85 1.45
N GLY A 74 17.98 -0.91 0.12
CA GLY A 74 18.70 -1.96 -0.61
C GLY A 74 17.94 -3.29 -0.72
N GLU A 75 16.69 -3.36 -0.27
CA GLU A 75 15.87 -4.57 -0.31
C GLU A 75 15.62 -5.06 -1.74
N THR A 76 15.67 -6.37 -1.93
CA THR A 76 15.30 -7.05 -3.18
C THR A 76 13.95 -7.73 -3.05
N THR A 77 13.40 -8.19 -4.16
CA THR A 77 12.17 -8.99 -4.12
C THR A 77 12.35 -10.28 -3.32
N PHE A 78 13.54 -10.87 -3.30
CA PHE A 78 13.84 -12.05 -2.49
C PHE A 78 13.80 -11.74 -0.98
N GLY A 79 14.41 -10.62 -0.55
CA GLY A 79 14.39 -10.21 0.85
C GLY A 79 12.98 -9.87 1.30
N GLY A 80 12.22 -9.08 0.52
CA GLY A 80 10.82 -8.78 0.79
C GLY A 80 9.97 -10.05 0.93
N ARG A 81 10.15 -11.01 0.01
CA ARG A 81 9.48 -12.32 0.07
C ARG A 81 9.78 -13.06 1.37
N SER A 82 11.03 -13.06 1.83
CA SER A 82 11.46 -13.84 3.01
C SER A 82 10.82 -13.36 4.31
N ARG A 83 10.49 -12.07 4.42
CA ARG A 83 9.95 -11.47 5.66
C ARG A 83 8.44 -11.16 5.60
N LEU A 84 7.82 -11.25 4.41
CA LEU A 84 6.41 -10.88 4.24
C LEU A 84 5.47 -11.67 5.15
N ALA A 85 5.66 -12.99 5.31
CA ALA A 85 4.78 -13.82 6.13
C ALA A 85 4.70 -13.35 7.59
N ALA A 86 5.85 -12.99 8.17
CA ALA A 86 5.92 -12.44 9.53
C ALA A 86 5.22 -11.07 9.63
N LEU A 87 5.41 -10.20 8.63
CA LEU A 87 4.76 -8.88 8.58
C LEU A 87 3.23 -9.00 8.46
N LEU A 88 2.73 -9.92 7.63
CA LEU A 88 1.30 -10.17 7.50
C LEU A 88 0.69 -10.68 8.81
N ALA A 89 1.37 -11.60 9.50
CA ALA A 89 0.92 -12.12 10.79
C ALA A 89 0.92 -11.04 11.88
N GLN A 90 1.98 -10.22 11.94
CA GLN A 90 2.16 -9.19 12.95
C GLN A 90 1.19 -8.01 12.79
N HIS A 91 0.99 -7.54 11.56
CA HIS A 91 0.27 -6.29 11.30
C HIS A 91 -1.15 -6.48 10.80
N GLN A 92 -1.51 -7.69 10.34
CA GLN A 92 -2.82 -8.02 9.77
C GLN A 92 -3.35 -6.94 8.81
N PRO A 93 -2.56 -6.57 7.78
CA PRO A 93 -2.91 -5.44 6.93
C PRO A 93 -4.14 -5.75 6.10
N THR A 94 -4.99 -4.74 5.91
CA THR A 94 -6.10 -4.76 4.95
C THR A 94 -5.65 -4.38 3.54
N HIS A 95 -4.49 -3.70 3.45
CA HIS A 95 -3.88 -3.26 2.19
C HIS A 95 -2.37 -3.46 2.26
N VAL A 96 -1.77 -3.92 1.17
CA VAL A 96 -0.32 -4.06 1.03
C VAL A 96 0.12 -3.30 -0.22
N ILE A 97 1.06 -2.39 -0.06
CA ILE A 97 1.77 -1.74 -1.17
C ILE A 97 3.11 -2.46 -1.32
N ILE A 98 3.39 -2.99 -2.52
CA ILE A 98 4.67 -3.63 -2.83
C ILE A 98 5.44 -2.69 -3.76
N GLU A 99 6.55 -2.15 -3.25
CA GLU A 99 7.47 -1.24 -3.95
C GLU A 99 8.87 -1.89 -3.94
N LEU A 100 9.08 -2.89 -4.78
CA LEU A 100 10.30 -3.69 -4.86
C LEU A 100 10.60 -4.10 -6.30
N GLY A 101 11.85 -4.44 -6.56
CA GLY A 101 12.34 -4.91 -7.86
C GLY A 101 13.39 -3.98 -8.46
N GLY A 102 13.46 -2.72 -8.04
CA GLY A 102 14.49 -1.78 -8.47
C GLY A 102 15.90 -2.32 -8.18
N ASN A 103 16.14 -2.79 -6.97
CA ASN A 103 17.44 -3.37 -6.57
C ASN A 103 17.75 -4.67 -7.30
N ASP A 104 16.75 -5.50 -7.61
CA ASP A 104 16.95 -6.70 -8.44
C ASP A 104 17.49 -6.32 -9.81
N ALA A 105 16.85 -5.33 -10.45
CA ALA A 105 17.24 -4.88 -11.77
C ALA A 105 18.59 -4.16 -11.78
N LEU A 106 18.87 -3.29 -10.81
CA LEU A 106 20.16 -2.58 -10.69
C LEU A 106 21.34 -3.56 -10.50
N ARG A 107 21.10 -4.70 -9.86
CA ARG A 107 22.11 -5.76 -9.62
C ARG A 107 22.15 -6.82 -10.72
N GLY A 108 21.33 -6.67 -11.78
CA GLY A 108 21.29 -7.63 -12.88
C GLY A 108 20.75 -9.02 -12.49
N LEU A 109 19.90 -9.09 -11.46
CA LEU A 109 19.30 -10.36 -11.07
C LEU A 109 18.31 -10.85 -12.14
N ALA A 110 18.05 -12.15 -12.17
CA ALA A 110 17.18 -12.76 -13.16
C ALA A 110 15.75 -12.20 -13.07
N LEU A 111 15.26 -11.61 -14.15
CA LEU A 111 13.93 -11.00 -14.21
C LEU A 111 12.79 -12.00 -13.92
N ASP A 112 12.96 -13.27 -14.30
CA ASP A 112 11.99 -14.31 -13.97
C ASP A 112 11.91 -14.60 -12.47
N ALA A 113 13.04 -14.52 -11.75
CA ALA A 113 13.05 -14.64 -10.29
C ALA A 113 12.36 -13.44 -9.63
N THR A 114 12.63 -12.22 -10.13
CA THR A 114 11.95 -11.00 -9.68
C THR A 114 10.43 -11.12 -9.87
N ARG A 115 9.98 -11.55 -11.05
CA ARG A 115 8.56 -11.79 -11.35
C ARG A 115 7.95 -12.82 -10.39
N ALA A 116 8.57 -13.99 -10.24
CA ALA A 116 8.08 -15.05 -9.37
C ALA A 116 7.98 -14.60 -7.89
N ASN A 117 8.91 -13.77 -7.41
CA ASN A 117 8.85 -13.21 -6.07
C ASN A 117 7.69 -12.21 -5.92
N LEU A 118 7.48 -11.31 -6.88
CA LEU A 118 6.36 -10.36 -6.89
C LEU A 118 5.00 -11.10 -6.93
N GLU A 119 4.87 -12.12 -7.79
CA GLU A 119 3.68 -12.98 -7.85
C GLU A 119 3.41 -13.64 -6.50
N TRP A 120 4.42 -14.26 -5.91
CA TRP A 120 4.29 -14.92 -4.62
C TRP A 120 3.86 -13.95 -3.51
N MET A 121 4.53 -12.79 -3.41
CA MET A 121 4.19 -11.77 -2.41
C MET A 121 2.75 -11.27 -2.56
N THR A 122 2.32 -11.04 -3.80
CA THR A 122 0.95 -10.64 -4.13
C THR A 122 -0.05 -11.71 -3.70
N GLN A 123 0.21 -12.98 -4.01
CA GLN A 123 -0.64 -14.10 -3.62
C GLN A 123 -0.75 -14.27 -2.11
N GLN A 124 0.38 -14.18 -1.38
CA GLN A 124 0.35 -14.30 0.08
C GLN A 124 -0.42 -13.13 0.73
N SER A 125 -0.25 -11.93 0.23
CA SER A 125 -1.00 -10.76 0.71
C SER A 125 -2.52 -10.94 0.50
N LYS A 126 -2.93 -11.41 -0.68
CA LYS A 126 -4.33 -11.73 -0.99
C LYS A 126 -4.89 -12.86 -0.12
N LYS A 127 -4.11 -13.91 0.11
CA LYS A 127 -4.49 -15.02 1.02
C LYS A 127 -4.71 -14.54 2.45
N ALA A 128 -3.96 -13.52 2.88
CA ALA A 128 -4.14 -12.88 4.18
C ALA A 128 -5.34 -11.91 4.21
N GLY A 129 -6.11 -11.78 3.12
CA GLY A 129 -7.27 -10.90 3.01
C GLY A 129 -6.95 -9.46 2.62
N ALA A 130 -5.70 -9.14 2.31
CA ALA A 130 -5.30 -7.79 1.92
C ALA A 130 -5.56 -7.51 0.43
N ARG A 131 -5.96 -6.26 0.13
CA ARG A 131 -5.91 -5.71 -1.23
C ARG A 131 -4.47 -5.29 -1.53
N VAL A 132 -4.02 -5.49 -2.76
CA VAL A 132 -2.63 -5.22 -3.14
C VAL A 132 -2.54 -4.12 -4.17
N LEU A 133 -1.59 -3.20 -3.97
CA LEU A 133 -1.14 -2.22 -4.96
C LEU A 133 0.34 -2.50 -5.27
N LEU A 134 0.64 -2.77 -6.54
CA LEU A 134 2.02 -2.85 -7.04
C LEU A 134 2.46 -1.47 -7.51
N LEU A 135 3.66 -1.05 -7.12
CA LEU A 135 4.32 0.12 -7.68
C LEU A 135 5.34 -0.33 -8.72
N GLY A 136 5.02 -0.08 -9.99
CA GLY A 136 5.90 -0.42 -11.11
C GLY A 136 7.09 0.53 -11.19
N MET A 137 8.19 0.03 -11.73
CA MET A 137 9.44 0.76 -11.88
C MET A 137 9.97 0.65 -13.31
N GLN A 138 10.77 1.64 -13.71
CA GLN A 138 11.48 1.63 -14.98
C GLN A 138 12.97 1.76 -14.72
N MET A 139 13.77 1.20 -15.63
CA MET A 139 15.23 1.34 -15.59
C MET A 139 15.68 2.55 -16.39
N PRO A 140 16.76 3.23 -15.95
CA PRO A 140 17.39 4.27 -16.75
C PRO A 140 17.82 3.73 -18.13
N PRO A 141 17.82 4.58 -19.18
CA PRO A 141 18.10 4.14 -20.56
C PRO A 141 19.45 3.46 -20.77
N ASN A 142 20.44 3.75 -19.92
CA ASN A 142 21.80 3.16 -20.00
C ASN A 142 21.85 1.67 -19.66
N TYR A 143 20.77 1.08 -19.11
CA TYR A 143 20.65 -0.37 -18.89
C TYR A 143 20.20 -1.14 -20.14
N GLY A 144 19.94 -0.44 -21.25
CA GLY A 144 19.51 -1.02 -22.51
C GLY A 144 17.99 -1.12 -22.64
N ALA A 145 17.50 -0.74 -23.83
CA ALA A 145 16.06 -0.60 -24.08
C ALA A 145 15.29 -1.91 -23.92
N ASP A 146 15.87 -3.04 -24.32
CA ASP A 146 15.18 -4.34 -24.19
C ASP A 146 15.03 -4.77 -22.74
N TYR A 147 16.11 -4.67 -21.98
CA TYR A 147 16.08 -4.99 -20.56
C TYR A 147 15.10 -4.10 -19.80
N GLY A 148 15.12 -2.79 -20.06
CA GLY A 148 14.17 -1.83 -19.45
C GLY A 148 12.72 -2.16 -19.78
N ARG A 149 12.39 -2.48 -21.05
CA ARG A 149 11.03 -2.89 -21.43
C ARG A 149 10.59 -4.17 -20.71
N ARG A 150 11.45 -5.19 -20.68
CA ARG A 150 11.18 -6.47 -20.02
C ARG A 150 10.96 -6.27 -18.53
N PHE A 151 11.82 -5.49 -17.88
CA PHE A 151 11.69 -5.18 -16.46
C PHE A 151 10.37 -4.43 -16.14
N ALA A 152 10.08 -3.32 -16.83
CA ALA A 152 8.82 -2.59 -16.63
C ALA A 152 7.58 -3.46 -16.93
N GLY A 153 7.68 -4.36 -17.90
CA GLY A 153 6.61 -5.29 -18.25
C GLY A 153 6.26 -6.31 -17.17
N LEU A 154 7.20 -6.64 -16.25
CA LEU A 154 6.96 -7.60 -15.17
C LEU A 154 5.78 -7.18 -14.28
N PHE A 155 5.75 -5.92 -13.87
CA PHE A 155 4.71 -5.39 -13.00
C PHE A 155 3.33 -5.50 -13.64
N GLN A 156 3.23 -5.21 -14.95
CA GLN A 156 1.98 -5.36 -15.69
C GLN A 156 1.55 -6.82 -15.79
N GLN A 157 2.49 -7.74 -16.01
CA GLN A 157 2.20 -9.17 -16.08
C GLN A 157 1.66 -9.66 -14.74
N VAL A 158 2.35 -9.36 -13.63
CA VAL A 158 1.93 -9.75 -12.28
C VAL A 158 0.57 -9.13 -11.94
N ALA A 159 0.38 -7.83 -12.19
CA ALA A 159 -0.89 -7.17 -11.89
C ALA A 159 -2.07 -7.78 -12.64
N ARG A 160 -1.88 -8.17 -13.92
CA ARG A 160 -2.91 -8.82 -14.73
C ARG A 160 -3.20 -10.24 -14.25
N SER A 161 -2.15 -11.06 -14.05
CA SER A 161 -2.31 -12.46 -13.61
C SER A 161 -2.97 -12.56 -12.25
N GLU A 162 -2.58 -11.68 -11.33
CA GLU A 162 -3.08 -11.67 -9.96
C GLU A 162 -4.33 -10.81 -9.76
N LYS A 163 -4.75 -10.05 -10.77
CA LYS A 163 -5.91 -9.13 -10.75
C LYS A 163 -5.83 -8.13 -9.59
N VAL A 164 -4.70 -7.45 -9.47
CA VAL A 164 -4.44 -6.42 -8.45
C VAL A 164 -4.21 -5.05 -9.06
N ALA A 165 -4.30 -4.02 -8.22
CA ALA A 165 -4.04 -2.64 -8.64
C ALA A 165 -2.56 -2.46 -8.99
N LEU A 166 -2.30 -1.60 -9.97
CA LEU A 166 -0.96 -1.25 -10.44
C LEU A 166 -0.84 0.25 -10.65
N LEU A 167 0.19 0.86 -10.07
CA LEU A 167 0.76 2.11 -10.56
C LEU A 167 1.87 1.74 -11.57
N PRO A 168 1.71 2.01 -12.86
CA PRO A 168 2.66 1.51 -13.88
C PRO A 168 4.08 2.05 -13.74
N PHE A 169 4.24 3.31 -13.28
CA PHE A 169 5.54 3.93 -13.05
C PHE A 169 5.49 4.83 -11.81
N PHE A 170 6.16 4.40 -10.75
CA PHE A 170 6.18 5.09 -9.46
C PHE A 170 6.82 6.48 -9.52
N LEU A 171 7.89 6.64 -10.32
CA LEU A 171 8.65 7.90 -10.46
C LEU A 171 8.19 8.77 -11.64
N LYS A 172 6.94 8.65 -12.07
CA LYS A 172 6.38 9.50 -13.13
C LYS A 172 6.44 10.97 -12.69
N GLY A 173 6.88 11.86 -13.58
CA GLY A 173 7.07 13.27 -13.28
C GLY A 173 8.28 13.58 -12.40
N VAL A 174 9.02 12.54 -11.98
CA VAL A 174 10.27 12.67 -11.21
C VAL A 174 11.45 12.23 -12.07
N ALA A 175 11.40 11.06 -12.70
CA ALA A 175 12.50 10.48 -13.45
C ALA A 175 12.36 10.64 -14.98
N ASP A 176 11.19 10.94 -15.48
CA ASP A 176 10.85 11.02 -16.91
C ASP A 176 10.64 12.44 -17.43
N ILE A 177 11.22 13.43 -16.75
CA ILE A 177 11.21 14.84 -17.15
C ILE A 177 12.60 15.31 -17.62
N PRO A 178 12.70 16.36 -18.45
CA PRO A 178 13.98 16.83 -19.00
C PRO A 178 15.04 17.16 -17.95
N ASP A 179 14.64 17.77 -16.83
CA ASP A 179 15.54 18.19 -15.74
C ASP A 179 15.38 17.30 -14.51
N ALA A 180 15.28 16.00 -14.73
CA ALA A 180 15.06 15.01 -13.66
C ALA A 180 16.15 15.05 -12.58
N GLN A 181 17.40 15.38 -12.95
CA GLN A 181 18.54 15.31 -12.03
C GLN A 181 18.37 16.19 -10.77
N ARG A 182 17.65 17.32 -10.85
CA ARG A 182 17.38 18.19 -9.70
C ARG A 182 16.52 17.54 -8.62
N LEU A 183 15.72 16.52 -9.01
CA LEU A 183 14.84 15.78 -8.10
C LEU A 183 15.53 14.53 -7.52
N PHE A 184 16.81 14.31 -7.83
CA PHE A 184 17.59 13.20 -7.29
C PHE A 184 18.73 13.70 -6.41
N GLN A 185 19.12 12.91 -5.43
CA GLN A 185 20.31 13.12 -4.61
C GLN A 185 21.57 13.00 -5.47
N SER A 186 22.74 13.30 -4.90
CA SER A 186 24.03 13.27 -5.62
C SER A 186 24.36 11.90 -6.22
N ASP A 187 23.76 10.83 -5.69
CA ASP A 187 23.92 9.47 -6.22
C ASP A 187 23.11 9.18 -7.49
N ARG A 188 22.19 10.08 -7.88
CA ARG A 188 21.32 9.99 -9.07
C ARG A 188 20.39 8.75 -9.08
N ILE A 189 20.17 8.16 -7.93
CA ILE A 189 19.31 6.97 -7.73
C ILE A 189 18.14 7.34 -6.82
N HIS A 190 18.41 8.03 -5.72
CA HIS A 190 17.43 8.32 -4.71
C HIS A 190 16.81 9.71 -4.89
N PRO A 191 15.47 9.83 -4.94
CA PRO A 191 14.80 11.12 -5.02
C PRO A 191 15.07 12.01 -3.80
N THR A 192 15.07 13.33 -4.02
CA THR A 192 15.19 14.33 -2.96
C THR A 192 13.88 14.48 -2.18
N SER A 193 13.91 15.26 -1.09
CA SER A 193 12.69 15.63 -0.35
C SER A 193 11.67 16.37 -1.23
N GLU A 194 12.13 17.16 -2.22
CA GLU A 194 11.27 17.89 -3.16
C GLU A 194 10.43 16.92 -4.05
N ALA A 195 10.97 15.74 -4.34
CA ALA A 195 10.28 14.74 -5.16
C ALA A 195 9.20 13.94 -4.40
N GLN A 196 9.26 13.90 -3.07
CA GLN A 196 8.41 13.00 -2.28
C GLN A 196 6.90 13.31 -2.41
N PRO A 197 6.46 14.58 -2.45
CA PRO A 197 5.06 14.90 -2.73
C PRO A 197 4.58 14.39 -4.10
N LEU A 198 5.42 14.51 -5.14
CA LEU A 198 5.09 14.01 -6.49
C LEU A 198 4.95 12.48 -6.50
N MET A 199 5.83 11.78 -5.78
CA MET A 199 5.75 10.33 -5.62
C MET A 199 4.44 9.92 -4.92
N LEU A 200 4.06 10.63 -3.85
CA LEU A 200 2.76 10.41 -3.20
C LEU A 200 1.58 10.71 -4.15
N ASP A 201 1.65 11.78 -4.93
CA ASP A 201 0.57 12.14 -5.86
C ASP A 201 0.42 11.10 -6.98
N ASN A 202 1.47 10.36 -7.32
CA ASN A 202 1.38 9.21 -8.21
C ASN A 202 0.68 8.00 -7.54
N VAL A 203 1.01 7.72 -6.28
CA VAL A 203 0.47 6.58 -5.52
C VAL A 203 -0.98 6.78 -5.11
N TRP A 204 -1.33 8.01 -4.70
CA TRP A 204 -2.61 8.30 -4.07
C TRP A 204 -3.85 7.92 -4.89
N PRO A 205 -3.95 8.23 -6.20
CA PRO A 205 -5.13 7.88 -6.97
C PRO A 205 -5.36 6.36 -7.04
N GLU A 206 -4.30 5.57 -7.17
CA GLU A 206 -4.40 4.12 -7.27
C GLU A 206 -4.71 3.48 -5.90
N LEU A 207 -4.10 3.98 -4.83
CA LEU A 207 -4.40 3.53 -3.48
C LEU A 207 -5.84 3.86 -3.09
N LYS A 208 -6.33 5.07 -3.40
CA LYS A 208 -7.69 5.50 -3.07
C LYS A 208 -8.78 4.62 -3.70
N LYS A 209 -8.52 4.02 -4.87
CA LYS A 209 -9.46 3.10 -5.53
C LYS A 209 -9.66 1.80 -4.77
N ILE A 210 -8.71 1.44 -3.93
CA ILE A 210 -8.73 0.18 -3.18
C ILE A 210 -8.87 0.37 -1.67
N LEU A 211 -8.78 1.62 -1.13
CA LEU A 211 -9.10 1.95 0.26
C LEU A 211 -10.63 1.88 0.50
#